data_fb1c0ca4b4ace51e7ae8a9fd89f43e0c
#
_entry.id   fb1c0ca4b4ace51e7ae8a9fd89f43e0c
#
_cell.length_a   1.000
_cell.length_b   1.000
_cell.length_c   1.000
_cell.angle_alpha   90.00
_cell.angle_beta   90.00
_cell.angle_gamma   90.00
#
_symmetry.space_group_name_H-M   'P 1'
#
loop_
_entity.id
_entity.type
_entity.pdbx_description
1 polymer ?
#
loop_
_entity_poly.entity_id
_entity_poly.type
_entity_poly.pdbx_seq_one_letter_code
_entity_poly.pdbx_strand_id
1 'polypeptide(L)'
;MRGVDAPLQSCPPGMIDVWRADLTAIEDNLDDLLGADERARAERIVPARKRVLWARSRGVLRALLGRYLDRDPRDLRFALGPHGKPALAHDGADEGDLRFNLSHSGDLALVAVSAGREIGVDIERTRPRYTAEFLQDWVAREAVVKCRGLGIEVAAPGDSTSVVATQGDPWTAGLDVGPDFAAAIAVEGGPCELHIRDWRG
;
A
#
# COMPACT_ATOMS: atom_id res chain seq x y z
N MET A 1 -18.24 -11.83 17.21
CA MET A 1 -17.11 -10.99 17.61
C MET A 1 -15.92 -11.89 17.86
N ARG A 2 -15.09 -12.14 16.87
CA ARG A 2 -13.77 -12.76 17.09
C ARG A 2 -12.84 -11.65 17.54
N GLY A 3 -11.98 -12.00 18.51
CA GLY A 3 -11.18 -11.02 19.25
C GLY A 3 -10.38 -10.11 18.35
N VAL A 4 -10.30 -8.85 18.73
CA VAL A 4 -9.35 -7.89 18.18
C VAL A 4 -7.97 -8.51 18.45
N ASP A 5 -7.29 -8.92 17.37
CA ASP A 5 -5.91 -9.40 17.49
C ASP A 5 -5.08 -8.36 18.24
N ALA A 6 -4.15 -8.84 19.08
CA ALA A 6 -3.30 -7.98 19.90
C ALA A 6 -2.69 -6.83 19.06
N PRO A 7 -2.51 -5.64 19.65
CA PRO A 7 -1.87 -4.53 18.98
C PRO A 7 -0.55 -4.98 18.35
N LEU A 8 -0.30 -4.61 17.10
CA LEU A 8 0.99 -4.84 16.48
C LEU A 8 2.00 -3.94 17.21
N GLN A 9 3.08 -4.53 17.68
CA GLN A 9 4.17 -3.71 18.23
C GLN A 9 4.62 -2.72 17.14
N SER A 10 4.88 -1.48 17.53
CA SER A 10 5.36 -0.44 16.62
C SER A 10 6.49 -1.00 15.76
N CYS A 11 6.43 -0.74 14.44
CA CYS A 11 7.50 -1.11 13.52
C CYS A 11 8.84 -0.58 14.07
N PRO A 12 9.83 -1.43 14.39
CA PRO A 12 11.09 -0.93 14.93
C PRO A 12 11.77 0.04 13.96
N PRO A 13 12.49 1.06 14.44
CA PRO A 13 13.25 1.94 13.58
C PRO A 13 14.19 1.14 12.66
N GLY A 14 14.13 1.43 11.35
CA GLY A 14 14.95 0.74 10.35
C GLY A 14 14.34 -0.53 9.75
N MET A 15 13.20 -0.98 10.24
CA MET A 15 12.44 -2.13 9.72
C MET A 15 11.20 -1.65 8.97
N ILE A 16 10.80 -2.35 7.92
CA ILE A 16 9.57 -2.10 7.18
C ILE A 16 8.73 -3.37 7.18
N ASP A 17 7.50 -3.28 7.64
CA ASP A 17 6.53 -4.35 7.47
C ASP A 17 5.83 -4.22 6.12
N VAL A 18 5.78 -5.30 5.35
CA VAL A 18 5.03 -5.42 4.10
C VAL A 18 3.98 -6.50 4.26
N TRP A 19 2.73 -6.10 4.32
CA TRP A 19 1.60 -7.00 4.45
C TRP A 19 1.03 -7.35 3.09
N ARG A 20 0.91 -8.65 2.84
CA ARG A 20 0.29 -9.21 1.65
C ARG A 20 -1.11 -9.70 2.00
N ALA A 21 -2.12 -9.26 1.27
CA ALA A 21 -3.52 -9.64 1.50
C ALA A 21 -4.15 -10.18 0.21
N ASP A 22 -4.60 -11.43 0.23
CA ASP A 22 -5.48 -11.97 -0.81
C ASP A 22 -6.91 -11.45 -0.58
N LEU A 23 -7.31 -10.52 -1.43
CA LEU A 23 -8.60 -9.84 -1.32
C LEU A 23 -9.79 -10.75 -1.61
N THR A 24 -9.58 -11.94 -2.19
CA THR A 24 -10.64 -12.92 -2.44
C THR A 24 -10.84 -13.89 -1.29
N ALA A 25 -9.81 -14.11 -0.49
CA ALA A 25 -9.84 -14.97 0.68
C ALA A 25 -10.40 -14.29 1.94
N ILE A 26 -10.71 -12.99 1.86
CA ILE A 26 -11.28 -12.23 2.98
C ILE A 26 -12.75 -12.61 3.16
N GLU A 27 -13.05 -13.23 4.29
CA GLU A 27 -14.42 -13.61 4.68
C GLU A 27 -15.13 -12.49 5.46
N ASP A 28 -14.37 -11.64 6.17
CA ASP A 28 -14.94 -10.58 6.99
C ASP A 28 -15.49 -9.43 6.15
N ASN A 29 -16.57 -8.82 6.64
CA ASN A 29 -17.12 -7.61 6.03
C ASN A 29 -16.29 -6.40 6.44
N LEU A 30 -15.25 -6.09 5.66
CA LEU A 30 -14.39 -4.94 5.90
C LEU A 30 -15.00 -3.61 5.40
N ASP A 31 -16.12 -3.64 4.72
CA ASP A 31 -16.80 -2.44 4.19
C ASP A 31 -17.29 -1.53 5.34
N ASP A 32 -17.58 -2.12 6.51
CA ASP A 32 -18.00 -1.38 7.72
C ASP A 32 -16.88 -0.52 8.31
N LEU A 33 -15.63 -0.81 7.95
CA LEU A 33 -14.47 -0.03 8.38
C LEU A 33 -14.25 1.24 7.55
N LEU A 34 -14.83 1.32 6.34
CA LEU A 34 -14.59 2.41 5.41
C LEU A 34 -15.16 3.74 5.91
N GLY A 35 -14.44 4.83 5.68
CA GLY A 35 -14.92 6.18 5.87
C GLY A 35 -16.02 6.55 4.84
N ALA A 36 -16.76 7.61 5.09
CA ALA A 36 -17.83 8.06 4.19
C ALA A 36 -17.31 8.43 2.79
N ASP A 37 -16.14 9.07 2.73
CA ASP A 37 -15.44 9.44 1.49
C ASP A 37 -15.00 8.21 0.70
N GLU A 38 -14.51 7.17 1.39
CA GLU A 38 -14.11 5.90 0.77
C GLU A 38 -15.33 5.14 0.23
N ARG A 39 -16.43 5.08 0.98
CA ARG A 39 -17.68 4.50 0.48
C ARG A 39 -18.18 5.21 -0.76
N ALA A 40 -18.23 6.54 -0.73
CA ALA A 40 -18.64 7.35 -1.89
C ALA A 40 -17.70 7.16 -3.09
N ARG A 41 -16.41 6.94 -2.87
CA ARG A 41 -15.46 6.60 -3.94
C ARG A 41 -15.69 5.19 -4.48
N ALA A 42 -15.92 4.22 -3.62
CA ALA A 42 -16.21 2.84 -4.02
C ALA A 42 -17.43 2.76 -4.94
N GLU A 43 -18.51 3.47 -4.62
CA GLU A 43 -19.74 3.50 -5.43
C GLU A 43 -19.50 3.95 -6.87
N ARG A 44 -18.51 4.79 -7.12
CA ARG A 44 -18.14 5.27 -8.47
C ARG A 44 -17.31 4.28 -9.27
N ILE A 45 -16.84 3.19 -8.65
CA ILE A 45 -16.00 2.20 -9.32
C ILE A 45 -16.89 1.20 -10.09
N VAL A 46 -16.65 1.09 -11.39
CA VAL A 46 -17.29 0.12 -12.29
C VAL A 46 -16.18 -0.69 -12.96
N PRO A 47 -16.29 -2.02 -13.07
CA PRO A 47 -17.38 -2.93 -12.68
C PRO A 47 -17.36 -3.33 -11.18
N ALA A 48 -18.46 -3.96 -10.73
CA ALA A 48 -18.68 -4.31 -9.32
C ALA A 48 -17.52 -5.09 -8.68
N ARG A 49 -16.90 -6.04 -9.40
CA ARG A 49 -15.73 -6.79 -8.89
C ARG A 49 -14.57 -5.86 -8.51
N LYS A 50 -14.26 -4.85 -9.33
CA LYS A 50 -13.20 -3.88 -9.02
C LYS A 50 -13.55 -3.08 -7.76
N ARG A 51 -14.82 -2.70 -7.62
CA ARG A 51 -15.33 -2.01 -6.43
C ARG A 51 -15.08 -2.83 -5.16
N VAL A 52 -15.48 -4.10 -5.17
CA VAL A 52 -15.30 -5.01 -4.02
C VAL A 52 -13.82 -5.14 -3.66
N LEU A 53 -12.94 -5.40 -4.63
CA LEU A 53 -11.51 -5.55 -4.37
C LEU A 53 -10.90 -4.25 -3.85
N TRP A 54 -11.30 -3.10 -4.41
CA TRP A 54 -10.85 -1.79 -3.93
C TRP A 54 -11.32 -1.55 -2.48
N ALA A 55 -12.59 -1.78 -2.18
CA ALA A 55 -13.14 -1.61 -0.83
C ALA A 55 -12.42 -2.51 0.19
N ARG A 56 -12.22 -3.79 -0.15
CA ARG A 56 -11.48 -4.74 0.69
C ARG A 56 -10.03 -4.29 0.93
N SER A 57 -9.34 -3.79 -0.09
CA SER A 57 -7.96 -3.28 0.08
C SER A 57 -7.91 -2.10 1.06
N ARG A 58 -8.92 -1.22 1.02
CA ARG A 58 -9.04 -0.11 1.97
C ARG A 58 -9.38 -0.57 3.38
N GLY A 59 -10.27 -1.57 3.50
CA GLY A 59 -10.61 -2.17 4.79
C GLY A 59 -9.41 -2.86 5.45
N VAL A 60 -8.61 -3.61 4.68
CA VAL A 60 -7.34 -4.18 5.14
C VAL A 60 -6.39 -3.09 5.65
N LEU A 61 -6.22 -2.01 4.88
CA LEU A 61 -5.38 -0.88 5.30
C LEU A 61 -5.84 -0.32 6.65
N ARG A 62 -7.14 -0.06 6.80
CA ARG A 62 -7.70 0.46 8.05
C ARG A 62 -7.50 -0.48 9.23
N ALA A 63 -7.78 -1.78 9.02
CA ALA A 63 -7.59 -2.80 10.04
C ALA A 63 -6.13 -2.87 10.50
N LEU A 64 -5.16 -2.86 9.57
CA LEU A 64 -3.75 -2.86 9.89
C LEU A 64 -3.32 -1.61 10.64
N LEU A 65 -3.66 -0.42 10.13
CA LEU A 65 -3.28 0.84 10.78
C LEU A 65 -3.92 0.98 12.16
N GLY A 66 -5.18 0.52 12.33
CA GLY A 66 -5.82 0.47 13.65
C GLY A 66 -5.02 -0.37 14.65
N ARG A 67 -4.47 -1.52 14.22
CA ARG A 67 -3.62 -2.37 15.07
C ARG A 67 -2.26 -1.73 15.41
N TYR A 68 -1.63 -1.01 14.45
CA TYR A 68 -0.38 -0.30 14.71
C TYR A 68 -0.56 0.89 15.67
N LEU A 69 -1.71 1.54 15.62
CA LEU A 69 -2.02 2.73 16.40
C LEU A 69 -2.81 2.43 17.70
N ASP A 70 -3.19 1.17 17.93
CA ASP A 70 -4.10 0.77 19.00
C ASP A 70 -5.40 1.62 19.02
N ARG A 71 -5.99 1.82 17.83
CA ARG A 71 -7.19 2.64 17.61
C ARG A 71 -8.26 1.86 16.84
N ASP A 72 -9.52 2.23 17.03
CA ASP A 72 -10.60 1.71 16.20
C ASP A 72 -10.35 2.10 14.72
N PRO A 73 -10.29 1.13 13.79
CA PRO A 73 -10.07 1.41 12.36
C PRO A 73 -11.06 2.42 11.76
N ARG A 74 -12.28 2.51 12.32
CA ARG A 74 -13.35 3.43 11.86
C ARG A 74 -13.05 4.89 12.23
N ASP A 75 -12.27 5.11 13.27
CA ASP A 75 -11.90 6.45 13.74
C ASP A 75 -10.73 7.05 12.98
N LEU A 76 -10.01 6.24 12.21
CA LEU A 76 -8.89 6.73 11.41
C LEU A 76 -9.36 7.75 10.37
N ARG A 77 -8.64 8.85 10.29
CA ARG A 77 -8.85 9.90 9.29
C ARG A 77 -7.67 9.93 8.34
N PHE A 78 -7.95 10.11 7.05
CA PHE A 78 -6.91 10.24 6.04
C PHE A 78 -6.98 11.63 5.41
N ALA A 79 -5.80 12.24 5.25
CA ALA A 79 -5.59 13.39 4.40
C ALA A 79 -4.97 12.93 3.08
N LEU A 80 -5.29 13.62 2.00
CA LEU A 80 -4.64 13.36 0.71
C LEU A 80 -3.54 14.39 0.50
N GLY A 81 -2.35 13.93 0.22
CA GLY A 81 -1.25 14.79 -0.24
C GLY A 81 -1.59 15.45 -1.60
N PRO A 82 -0.73 16.35 -2.07
CA PRO A 82 -0.96 17.13 -3.30
C PRO A 82 -1.29 16.28 -4.54
N HIS A 83 -0.78 15.06 -4.57
CA HIS A 83 -0.98 14.12 -5.67
C HIS A 83 -1.82 12.89 -5.27
N GLY A 84 -2.60 12.99 -4.19
CA GLY A 84 -3.55 11.96 -3.80
C GLY A 84 -2.96 10.78 -3.02
N LYS A 85 -1.67 10.81 -2.61
CA LYS A 85 -1.11 9.83 -1.66
C LYS A 85 -1.82 10.00 -0.32
N PRO A 86 -2.48 8.97 0.22
CA PRO A 86 -3.11 9.08 1.53
C PRO A 86 -2.04 9.06 2.63
N ALA A 87 -2.25 9.89 3.65
CA ALA A 87 -1.51 9.91 4.91
C ALA A 87 -2.52 9.95 6.06
N LEU A 88 -2.10 9.57 7.27
CA LEU A 88 -2.92 9.80 8.45
C LEU A 88 -3.10 11.32 8.65
N ALA A 89 -4.33 11.73 8.95
CA ALA A 89 -4.61 13.13 9.27
C ALA A 89 -4.24 13.39 10.72
N HIS A 90 -3.46 14.44 10.97
CA HIS A 90 -3.13 14.86 12.33
C HIS A 90 -4.37 15.45 13.00
N ASP A 91 -4.99 14.71 13.90
CA ASP A 91 -6.15 15.13 14.68
C ASP A 91 -5.82 15.52 16.15
N GLY A 92 -4.51 15.72 16.41
CA GLY A 92 -4.00 16.05 17.74
C GLY A 92 -3.68 14.84 18.61
N ALA A 93 -3.99 13.63 18.17
CA ALA A 93 -3.47 12.41 18.77
C ALA A 93 -2.01 12.20 18.35
N ASP A 94 -1.21 11.63 19.25
CA ASP A 94 0.16 11.24 18.91
C ASP A 94 0.12 9.99 18.01
N GLU A 95 0.00 10.22 16.70
CA GLU A 95 0.02 9.14 15.70
C GLU A 95 1.43 8.62 15.44
N GLY A 96 2.41 9.17 16.16
CA GLY A 96 3.81 8.88 15.91
C GLY A 96 4.20 9.25 14.48
N ASP A 97 5.32 8.73 14.04
CA ASP A 97 5.85 8.95 12.69
C ASP A 97 5.48 7.80 11.74
N LEU A 98 4.25 7.23 11.91
CA LEU A 98 3.80 6.10 11.10
C LEU A 98 3.56 6.52 9.65
N ARG A 99 4.27 5.89 8.73
CA ARG A 99 4.13 6.06 7.29
C ARG A 99 3.59 4.77 6.69
N PHE A 100 2.78 4.89 5.66
CA PHE A 100 2.24 3.72 4.96
C PHE A 100 2.06 3.99 3.48
N ASN A 101 1.99 2.90 2.72
CA ASN A 101 1.58 2.95 1.33
C ASN A 101 0.80 1.68 0.97
N LEU A 102 -0.20 1.80 0.10
CA LEU A 102 -1.05 0.71 -0.38
C LEU A 102 -0.98 0.63 -1.90
N SER A 103 -0.78 -0.57 -2.43
CA SER A 103 -1.00 -0.89 -3.84
C SER A 103 -1.78 -2.18 -3.97
N HIS A 104 -2.55 -2.34 -5.04
CA HIS A 104 -3.25 -3.60 -5.35
C HIS A 104 -3.36 -3.80 -6.85
N SER A 105 -3.22 -5.05 -7.28
CA SER A 105 -3.46 -5.47 -8.66
C SER A 105 -4.20 -6.80 -8.67
N GLY A 106 -5.32 -6.84 -9.39
CA GLY A 106 -6.20 -8.01 -9.35
C GLY A 106 -6.74 -8.27 -7.95
N ASP A 107 -6.46 -9.45 -7.42
CA ASP A 107 -6.92 -9.95 -6.12
C ASP A 107 -5.89 -9.83 -5.00
N LEU A 108 -4.71 -9.28 -5.26
CA LEU A 108 -3.66 -9.12 -4.26
C LEU A 108 -3.43 -7.66 -3.92
N ALA A 109 -3.36 -7.35 -2.62
CA ALA A 109 -2.96 -6.04 -2.11
C ALA A 109 -1.67 -6.14 -1.30
N LEU A 110 -0.88 -5.08 -1.34
CA LEU A 110 0.29 -4.86 -0.49
C LEU A 110 0.09 -3.59 0.32
N VAL A 111 0.31 -3.70 1.62
CA VAL A 111 0.37 -2.55 2.54
C VAL A 111 1.76 -2.52 3.15
N ALA A 112 2.54 -1.49 2.84
CA ALA A 112 3.81 -1.25 3.49
C ALA A 112 3.62 -0.26 4.65
N VAL A 113 4.27 -0.53 5.78
CA VAL A 113 4.22 0.29 7.00
C VAL A 113 5.63 0.53 7.52
N SER A 114 5.91 1.76 7.89
CA SER A 114 7.22 2.23 8.38
C SER A 114 7.06 3.21 9.54
N ALA A 115 8.03 3.22 10.45
CA ALA A 115 8.20 4.27 11.44
C ALA A 115 9.22 5.29 10.93
N GLY A 116 8.77 6.50 10.60
CA GLY A 116 9.59 7.67 10.29
C GLY A 116 10.18 7.75 8.88
N ARG A 117 10.05 6.70 8.04
CA ARG A 117 10.61 6.71 6.68
C ARG A 117 9.50 6.76 5.64
N GLU A 118 9.62 7.66 4.67
CA GLU A 118 8.73 7.64 3.50
C GLU A 118 8.93 6.36 2.70
N ILE A 119 7.82 5.76 2.31
CA ILE A 119 7.78 4.49 1.59
C ILE A 119 6.78 4.55 0.44
N GLY A 120 7.03 3.73 -0.57
CA GLY A 120 6.10 3.46 -1.66
C GLY A 120 6.16 1.98 -2.02
N VAL A 121 5.04 1.36 -2.27
CA VAL A 121 4.94 -0.02 -2.74
C VAL A 121 4.11 -0.07 -4.00
N ASP A 122 4.53 -0.92 -4.94
CA ASP A 122 3.73 -1.20 -6.12
C ASP A 122 3.67 -2.69 -6.43
N ILE A 123 2.55 -3.11 -7.02
CA ILE A 123 2.30 -4.48 -7.44
C ILE A 123 1.52 -4.48 -8.74
N GLU A 124 1.92 -5.34 -9.67
CA GLU A 124 1.19 -5.58 -10.91
C GLU A 124 1.06 -7.08 -11.20
N ARG A 125 -0.15 -7.49 -11.59
CA ARG A 125 -0.38 -8.84 -12.07
C ARG A 125 0.32 -9.06 -13.41
N THR A 126 1.04 -10.17 -13.54
CA THR A 126 1.69 -10.55 -14.80
C THR A 126 0.66 -10.74 -15.90
N ARG A 127 1.01 -10.33 -17.10
CA ARG A 127 0.17 -10.44 -18.31
C ARG A 127 1.03 -10.85 -19.50
N PRO A 128 0.53 -11.71 -20.40
CA PRO A 128 1.33 -12.22 -21.52
C PRO A 128 1.96 -11.14 -22.44
N ARG A 129 1.39 -9.93 -22.45
CA ARG A 129 1.88 -8.81 -23.28
C ARG A 129 3.11 -8.11 -22.73
N TYR A 130 3.51 -8.40 -21.48
CA TYR A 130 4.66 -7.78 -20.84
C TYR A 130 5.68 -8.84 -20.42
N THR A 131 6.97 -8.56 -20.59
CA THR A 131 8.03 -9.40 -20.04
C THR A 131 8.11 -9.20 -18.51
N ALA A 132 8.66 -10.21 -17.82
CA ALA A 132 8.89 -10.11 -16.38
C ALA A 132 9.81 -8.95 -16.02
N GLU A 133 10.88 -8.73 -16.79
CA GLU A 133 11.82 -7.63 -16.63
C GLU A 133 11.14 -6.27 -16.75
N PHE A 134 10.32 -6.10 -17.80
CA PHE A 134 9.56 -4.87 -17.99
C PHE A 134 8.65 -4.56 -16.80
N LEU A 135 7.90 -5.57 -16.31
CA LEU A 135 7.00 -5.37 -15.17
C LEU A 135 7.78 -5.07 -13.89
N GLN A 136 8.93 -5.72 -13.68
CA GLN A 136 9.77 -5.48 -12.51
C GLN A 136 10.32 -4.04 -12.52
N ASP A 137 10.79 -3.55 -13.66
CA ASP A 137 11.24 -2.17 -13.81
C ASP A 137 10.07 -1.17 -13.61
N TRP A 138 8.90 -1.52 -14.13
CA TRP A 138 7.70 -0.70 -13.98
C TRP A 138 7.31 -0.53 -12.51
N VAL A 139 7.12 -1.63 -11.77
CA VAL A 139 6.71 -1.56 -10.35
C VAL A 139 7.77 -0.88 -9.48
N ALA A 140 9.06 -1.01 -9.81
CA ALA A 140 10.12 -0.30 -9.11
C ALA A 140 9.99 1.23 -9.27
N ARG A 141 9.74 1.70 -10.49
CA ARG A 141 9.50 3.13 -10.78
C ARG A 141 8.26 3.66 -10.09
N GLU A 142 7.15 2.92 -10.17
CA GLU A 142 5.90 3.29 -9.50
C GLU A 142 6.08 3.37 -7.97
N ALA A 143 6.83 2.44 -7.38
CA ALA A 143 7.16 2.47 -5.96
C ALA A 143 7.93 3.75 -5.60
N VAL A 144 8.91 4.19 -6.42
CA VAL A 144 9.65 5.44 -6.21
C VAL A 144 8.71 6.66 -6.28
N VAL A 145 7.85 6.73 -7.30
CA VAL A 145 6.87 7.82 -7.45
C VAL A 145 5.95 7.90 -6.24
N LYS A 146 5.45 6.75 -5.77
CA LYS A 146 4.60 6.66 -4.56
C LYS A 146 5.36 7.02 -3.29
N CYS A 147 6.62 6.61 -3.15
CA CYS A 147 7.47 6.98 -2.03
C CYS A 147 7.59 8.50 -1.91
N ARG A 148 7.88 9.16 -3.01
CA ARG A 148 8.01 10.62 -3.09
C ARG A 148 6.69 11.38 -2.98
N GLY A 149 5.55 10.68 -2.99
CA GLY A 149 4.24 11.32 -3.00
C GLY A 149 3.97 12.13 -4.27
N LEU A 150 4.68 11.83 -5.35
CA LEU A 150 4.44 12.42 -6.66
C LEU A 150 3.21 11.75 -7.28
N GLY A 151 2.32 12.53 -7.88
CA GLY A 151 1.14 11.99 -8.55
C GLY A 151 1.55 11.16 -9.76
N ILE A 152 0.74 10.14 -10.02
CA ILE A 152 0.87 9.35 -11.23
C ILE A 152 0.26 10.16 -12.38
N GLU A 153 0.99 11.10 -12.94
CA GLU A 153 0.88 11.44 -14.37
C GLU A 153 1.74 10.47 -15.18
N VAL A 154 1.83 9.23 -14.71
CA VAL A 154 2.58 8.21 -15.43
C VAL A 154 1.63 7.61 -16.44
N ALA A 155 1.93 7.87 -17.69
CA ALA A 155 1.38 7.19 -18.83
C ALA A 155 1.32 5.67 -18.60
N ALA A 156 0.34 5.04 -19.24
CA ALA A 156 0.16 3.58 -19.17
C ALA A 156 1.48 2.83 -19.45
N PRO A 157 1.65 1.57 -18.96
CA PRO A 157 2.80 0.76 -19.27
C PRO A 157 3.11 0.79 -20.77
N GLY A 158 4.25 1.38 -21.16
CA GLY A 158 4.65 1.56 -22.55
C GLY A 158 5.04 2.99 -22.92
N ASP A 159 4.76 3.99 -22.12
CA ASP A 159 5.23 5.36 -22.33
C ASP A 159 6.58 5.57 -21.65
N SER A 160 7.61 5.76 -22.45
CA SER A 160 9.02 5.79 -22.02
C SER A 160 9.40 7.14 -21.41
N THR A 161 8.89 7.44 -20.22
CA THR A 161 9.54 8.43 -19.37
C THR A 161 10.54 7.69 -18.49
N SER A 162 11.79 7.62 -18.94
CA SER A 162 12.90 7.12 -18.14
C SER A 162 13.07 8.00 -16.91
N VAL A 163 12.60 7.53 -15.76
CA VAL A 163 13.04 8.07 -14.48
C VAL A 163 14.48 7.61 -14.30
N VAL A 164 15.42 8.48 -14.68
CA VAL A 164 16.84 8.24 -14.41
C VAL A 164 17.02 8.34 -12.91
N ALA A 165 17.57 7.29 -12.29
CA ALA A 165 17.95 7.34 -10.89
C ALA A 165 18.87 8.53 -10.64
N THR A 166 18.47 9.43 -9.75
CA THR A 166 19.24 10.62 -9.37
C THR A 166 19.85 10.42 -7.99
N GLN A 167 20.91 11.16 -7.70
CA GLN A 167 21.49 11.16 -6.35
C GLN A 167 20.41 11.64 -5.35
N GLY A 168 20.08 10.78 -4.36
CA GLY A 168 18.97 11.00 -3.42
C GLY A 168 17.69 10.24 -3.77
N ASP A 169 17.71 9.32 -4.75
CA ASP A 169 16.58 8.44 -5.00
C ASP A 169 16.38 7.45 -3.83
N PRO A 170 15.11 7.10 -3.53
CA PRO A 170 14.81 6.07 -2.55
C PRO A 170 15.49 4.75 -2.92
N TRP A 171 15.95 4.01 -1.92
CA TRP A 171 16.38 2.64 -2.11
C TRP A 171 15.20 1.78 -2.56
N THR A 172 15.42 0.89 -3.54
CA THR A 172 14.38 0.01 -4.08
C THR A 172 14.75 -1.45 -3.95
N ALA A 173 13.76 -2.29 -3.71
CA ALA A 173 13.90 -3.74 -3.70
C ALA A 173 12.68 -4.41 -4.36
N GLY A 174 12.92 -5.48 -5.10
CA GLY A 174 11.87 -6.38 -5.55
C GLY A 174 11.27 -7.15 -4.37
N LEU A 175 9.97 -7.43 -4.42
CA LEU A 175 9.25 -8.22 -3.42
C LEU A 175 8.80 -9.54 -4.06
N ASP A 176 9.12 -10.67 -3.40
CA ASP A 176 8.55 -11.96 -3.77
C ASP A 176 7.14 -12.10 -3.19
N VAL A 177 6.15 -11.97 -4.05
CA VAL A 177 4.73 -12.04 -3.70
C VAL A 177 4.00 -13.17 -4.44
N GLY A 178 4.76 -14.03 -5.11
CA GLY A 178 4.26 -15.16 -5.91
C GLY A 178 4.43 -14.95 -7.42
N PRO A 179 4.34 -16.03 -8.20
CA PRO A 179 4.73 -16.06 -9.62
C PRO A 179 3.84 -15.23 -10.56
N ASP A 180 2.61 -14.95 -10.13
CA ASP A 180 1.62 -14.23 -10.95
C ASP A 180 1.72 -12.70 -10.83
N PHE A 181 2.70 -12.18 -10.11
CA PHE A 181 2.85 -10.76 -9.84
C PHE A 181 4.30 -10.31 -9.93
N ALA A 182 4.49 -9.06 -10.32
CA ALA A 182 5.70 -8.30 -10.07
C ALA A 182 5.40 -7.27 -8.97
N ALA A 183 6.33 -7.09 -8.03
CA ALA A 183 6.15 -6.10 -6.97
C ALA A 183 7.49 -5.51 -6.54
N ALA A 184 7.44 -4.27 -6.06
CA ALA A 184 8.61 -3.57 -5.54
C ALA A 184 8.22 -2.61 -4.42
N ILE A 185 9.21 -2.31 -3.60
CA ILE A 185 9.14 -1.27 -2.57
C ILE A 185 10.24 -0.24 -2.81
N ALA A 186 9.95 1.01 -2.51
CA ALA A 186 10.89 2.11 -2.44
C ALA A 186 10.88 2.71 -1.03
N VAL A 187 12.04 3.00 -0.47
CA VAL A 187 12.21 3.47 0.91
C VAL A 187 13.20 4.62 0.95
N GLU A 188 12.83 5.75 1.52
CA GLU A 188 13.73 6.89 1.71
C GLU A 188 14.86 6.54 2.70
N GLY A 189 16.06 7.09 2.47
CA GLY A 189 17.18 6.99 3.41
C GLY A 189 18.01 5.70 3.35
N GLY A 190 17.84 4.86 2.31
CA GLY A 190 18.72 3.72 2.03
C GLY A 190 18.18 2.35 2.47
N PRO A 191 18.99 1.28 2.35
CA PRO A 191 18.58 -0.11 2.64
C PRO A 191 18.00 -0.31 4.03
N CYS A 192 17.09 -1.27 4.14
CA CYS A 192 16.45 -1.64 5.41
C CYS A 192 16.07 -3.12 5.39
N GLU A 193 15.69 -3.61 6.54
CA GLU A 193 15.12 -4.95 6.68
C GLU A 193 13.63 -4.93 6.31
N LEU A 194 13.21 -5.89 5.49
CA LEU A 194 11.84 -6.05 5.04
C LEU A 194 11.22 -7.29 5.67
N HIS A 195 10.11 -7.13 6.36
CA HIS A 195 9.31 -8.23 6.90
C HIS A 195 8.05 -8.40 6.06
N ILE A 196 8.03 -9.43 5.22
CA ILE A 196 6.84 -9.78 4.44
C ILE A 196 5.95 -10.69 5.27
N ARG A 197 4.71 -10.30 5.46
CA ARG A 197 3.70 -10.99 6.28
C ARG A 197 2.41 -11.20 5.50
N ASP A 198 1.71 -12.30 5.76
CA ASP A 198 0.37 -12.51 5.24
C ASP A 198 -0.67 -11.96 6.21
N TRP A 199 -1.58 -11.15 5.67
CA TRP A 199 -2.75 -10.70 6.39
C TRP A 199 -3.84 -11.79 6.34
N ARG A 200 -4.36 -12.16 7.50
CA ARG A 200 -5.33 -13.28 7.62
C ARG A 200 -6.67 -12.89 8.26
N GLY A 201 -6.91 -11.59 8.49
CA GLY A 201 -8.12 -11.09 9.17
C GLY A 201 -7.95 -10.93 10.66
#